data_31dd117a9f085f1508691577ba8a2045
#
_entry.id   31dd117a9f085f1508691577ba8a2045
#
_cell.length_a   1.000
_cell.length_b   1.000
_cell.length_c   1.000
_cell.angle_alpha   90.00
_cell.angle_beta   90.00
_cell.angle_gamma   90.00
#
_symmetry.space_group_name_H-M   'P 1'
#
loop_
_entity.id
_entity.type
_entity.pdbx_description
1 polymer ?
#
loop_
_entity_poly.entity_id
_entity_poly.type
_entity_poly.pdbx_seq_one_letter_code
_entity_poly.pdbx_strand_id
1 'polypeptide(L)'
;MVDDLVDEVCEGYLIKHLDGSLWVVKGCYHLSDGLVAVPRLYGGVKIKRLNDAYSIIMRYYRHYVRFVRELGRYVPVVPLRDVSVVVSPLDVVRRVKELGRVGLINTAVELLDLIVYGCGCTAGFSGSLAGGYFREDSDIDIVVYSNTSKCYELLRRLRGEGVLKPMDRNLAYIEYLEVGEGGDEGLIELMMRRVLQGVFKGYRYTIRLVNCEDPGTLVSDYVVIPDETLILRVVDNSHSYTTPAIYWCELISPTTYYSSRVKLVTHRIRYSELGVGTLLRTRTPLYVLSNYNVVNLDIADLTHII
;
A
#
# COMPACT_ATOMS: atom_id res chain seq x y z
N MET A 1 -3.25 -16.43 -22.91
CA MET A 1 -2.72 -15.04 -23.12
C MET A 1 -3.43 -13.96 -22.29
N VAL A 2 -4.72 -14.02 -22.00
CA VAL A 2 -5.39 -13.02 -21.13
C VAL A 2 -5.37 -13.49 -19.67
N ASP A 3 -5.47 -14.79 -19.43
CA ASP A 3 -5.46 -15.38 -18.09
C ASP A 3 -4.08 -15.24 -17.42
N ASP A 4 -3.00 -15.35 -18.16
CA ASP A 4 -1.62 -15.17 -17.65
C ASP A 4 -1.35 -13.74 -17.14
N LEU A 5 -2.04 -12.74 -17.72
CA LEU A 5 -1.84 -11.33 -17.37
C LEU A 5 -2.28 -11.02 -15.94
N VAL A 6 -3.37 -11.66 -15.48
CA VAL A 6 -3.94 -11.38 -14.14
C VAL A 6 -3.00 -11.85 -13.03
N ASP A 7 -2.34 -12.98 -13.23
CA ASP A 7 -1.44 -13.59 -12.23
C ASP A 7 -0.09 -12.85 -12.11
N GLU A 8 0.32 -12.12 -13.16
CA GLU A 8 1.57 -11.35 -13.17
C GLU A 8 1.42 -9.93 -12.62
N VAL A 9 0.19 -9.39 -12.62
CA VAL A 9 -0.07 -8.00 -12.22
C VAL A 9 -0.29 -7.91 -10.72
N CYS A 10 0.41 -7.01 -10.05
CA CYS A 10 0.32 -6.86 -8.59
C CYS A 10 0.45 -5.39 -8.15
N GLU A 11 0.50 -5.16 -6.83
CA GLU A 11 0.61 -3.82 -6.22
C GLU A 11 1.69 -2.98 -6.91
N GLY A 12 1.33 -1.75 -7.27
CA GLY A 12 2.23 -0.78 -7.88
C GLY A 12 2.22 -0.73 -9.41
N TYR A 13 1.65 -1.75 -10.08
CA TYR A 13 1.36 -1.67 -11.51
C TYR A 13 0.35 -0.55 -11.80
N LEU A 14 0.44 0.03 -12.99
CA LEU A 14 -0.55 0.99 -13.47
C LEU A 14 -1.34 0.41 -14.65
N ILE A 15 -2.62 0.76 -14.69
CA ILE A 15 -3.50 0.48 -15.80
C ILE A 15 -3.81 1.80 -16.51
N LYS A 16 -3.62 1.84 -17.83
CA LYS A 16 -4.23 2.86 -18.67
C LYS A 16 -5.58 2.35 -19.13
N HIS A 17 -6.63 2.99 -18.68
CA HIS A 17 -8.00 2.70 -19.05
C HIS A 17 -8.34 3.24 -20.45
N LEU A 18 -9.35 2.67 -21.13
CA LEU A 18 -9.74 3.08 -22.49
C LEU A 18 -10.13 4.55 -22.60
N ASP A 19 -10.63 5.18 -21.54
CA ASP A 19 -10.98 6.61 -21.51
C ASP A 19 -9.77 7.53 -21.25
N GLY A 20 -8.55 6.95 -21.16
CA GLY A 20 -7.31 7.67 -20.92
C GLY A 20 -6.97 7.91 -19.45
N SER A 21 -7.84 7.55 -18.50
CA SER A 21 -7.52 7.62 -17.07
C SER A 21 -6.44 6.60 -16.69
N LEU A 22 -5.66 6.91 -15.62
CA LEU A 22 -4.65 6.00 -15.07
C LEU A 22 -5.12 5.49 -13.72
N TRP A 23 -5.02 4.17 -13.54
CA TRP A 23 -5.40 3.48 -12.32
C TRP A 23 -4.20 2.75 -11.75
N VAL A 24 -4.09 2.71 -10.42
CA VAL A 24 -3.06 1.93 -9.74
C VAL A 24 -3.67 0.63 -9.22
N VAL A 25 -3.01 -0.47 -9.54
CA VAL A 25 -3.38 -1.81 -9.08
C VAL A 25 -3.14 -1.91 -7.57
N LYS A 26 -4.04 -2.62 -6.89
CA LYS A 26 -4.03 -2.82 -5.44
C LYS A 26 -3.94 -4.28 -5.05
N GLY A 27 -2.89 -4.60 -4.30
CA GLY A 27 -2.61 -5.97 -3.86
C GLY A 27 -2.17 -6.90 -4.98
N CYS A 28 -2.21 -8.20 -4.67
CA CYS A 28 -1.86 -9.29 -5.58
C CYS A 28 -3.05 -10.23 -5.86
N TYR A 29 -4.21 -9.97 -5.26
CA TYR A 29 -5.41 -10.77 -5.50
C TYR A 29 -6.33 -10.05 -6.49
N HIS A 30 -6.61 -10.71 -7.60
CA HIS A 30 -7.47 -10.21 -8.67
C HIS A 30 -8.49 -11.27 -9.07
N LEU A 31 -9.49 -10.86 -9.86
CA LEU A 31 -10.48 -11.77 -10.42
C LEU A 31 -10.07 -12.16 -11.85
N SER A 32 -10.44 -13.33 -12.29
CA SER A 32 -10.10 -13.81 -13.64
C SER A 32 -10.55 -12.88 -14.78
N ASP A 33 -11.54 -12.02 -14.52
CA ASP A 33 -12.11 -11.09 -15.51
C ASP A 33 -11.74 -9.62 -15.30
N GLY A 34 -10.92 -9.29 -14.24
CA GLY A 34 -10.57 -7.90 -13.95
C GLY A 34 -9.60 -7.69 -12.80
N LEU A 35 -9.00 -6.52 -12.79
CA LEU A 35 -7.95 -6.10 -11.86
C LEU A 35 -8.51 -5.19 -10.76
N VAL A 36 -8.18 -5.47 -9.50
CA VAL A 36 -8.50 -4.57 -8.38
C VAL A 36 -7.61 -3.34 -8.51
N ALA A 37 -8.19 -2.18 -8.77
CA ALA A 37 -7.44 -0.95 -8.99
C ALA A 37 -8.26 0.30 -8.61
N VAL A 38 -7.56 1.41 -8.35
CA VAL A 38 -8.17 2.71 -8.05
C VAL A 38 -7.59 3.81 -8.95
N PRO A 39 -8.39 4.81 -9.37
CA PRO A 39 -7.93 5.88 -10.24
C PRO A 39 -6.88 6.76 -9.54
N ARG A 40 -5.86 7.16 -10.28
CA ARG A 40 -4.78 8.06 -9.85
C ARG A 40 -4.64 9.30 -10.72
N LEU A 41 -5.09 9.23 -11.96
CA LEU A 41 -5.20 10.37 -12.86
C LEU A 41 -6.55 10.26 -13.59
N TYR A 42 -7.38 11.29 -13.51
CA TYR A 42 -8.67 11.36 -14.18
C TYR A 42 -8.90 12.76 -14.74
N GLY A 43 -9.24 12.86 -16.02
CA GLY A 43 -9.40 14.16 -16.68
C GLY A 43 -8.18 15.07 -16.59
N GLY A 44 -6.96 14.52 -16.55
CA GLY A 44 -5.71 15.26 -16.39
C GLY A 44 -5.40 15.70 -14.93
N VAL A 45 -6.27 15.38 -13.98
CA VAL A 45 -6.11 15.75 -12.56
C VAL A 45 -5.55 14.59 -11.75
N LYS A 46 -4.46 14.83 -11.01
CA LYS A 46 -3.88 13.84 -10.07
C LYS A 46 -4.79 13.65 -8.86
N ILE A 47 -5.12 12.40 -8.56
CA ILE A 47 -5.95 12.01 -7.42
C ILE A 47 -5.02 11.52 -6.30
N LYS A 48 -4.95 12.27 -5.21
CA LYS A 48 -4.10 11.94 -4.06
C LYS A 48 -4.85 11.13 -3.01
N ARG A 49 -6.08 11.55 -2.65
CA ARG A 49 -6.87 10.96 -1.57
C ARG A 49 -7.70 9.78 -2.06
N LEU A 50 -7.80 8.77 -1.23
CA LEU A 50 -8.60 7.59 -1.54
C LEU A 50 -10.10 7.94 -1.65
N ASN A 51 -10.59 8.85 -0.81
CA ASN A 51 -11.99 9.31 -0.86
C ASN A 51 -12.34 10.00 -2.18
N ASP A 52 -11.40 10.79 -2.74
CA ASP A 52 -11.58 11.41 -4.06
C ASP A 52 -11.63 10.33 -5.15
N ALA A 53 -10.78 9.30 -5.05
CA ALA A 53 -10.80 8.16 -5.97
C ALA A 53 -12.14 7.42 -5.90
N TYR A 54 -12.64 7.13 -4.69
CA TYR A 54 -13.94 6.49 -4.52
C TYR A 54 -15.10 7.37 -5.01
N SER A 55 -15.05 8.69 -4.83
CA SER A 55 -16.05 9.62 -5.37
C SER A 55 -16.14 9.53 -6.90
N ILE A 56 -14.99 9.45 -7.58
CA ILE A 56 -14.91 9.25 -9.04
C ILE A 56 -15.48 7.88 -9.43
N ILE A 57 -15.10 6.81 -8.72
CA ILE A 57 -15.60 5.46 -8.96
C ILE A 57 -17.11 5.42 -8.83
N MET A 58 -17.67 5.93 -7.73
CA MET A 58 -19.10 5.90 -7.48
C MET A 58 -19.89 6.73 -8.48
N ARG A 59 -19.29 7.80 -9.02
CA ARG A 59 -19.94 8.67 -10.01
C ARG A 59 -19.90 8.12 -11.42
N TYR A 60 -18.78 7.51 -11.85
CA TYR A 60 -18.55 7.17 -13.25
C TYR A 60 -18.36 5.68 -13.51
N TYR A 61 -17.90 4.92 -12.50
CA TYR A 61 -17.53 3.50 -12.62
C TYR A 61 -18.18 2.63 -11.54
N ARG A 62 -19.37 3.02 -11.06
CA ARG A 62 -20.09 2.27 -10.01
C ARG A 62 -20.26 0.79 -10.37
N HIS A 63 -20.41 0.47 -11.65
CA HIS A 63 -20.55 -0.89 -12.17
C HIS A 63 -19.27 -1.73 -12.04
N TYR A 64 -18.11 -1.12 -11.73
CA TYR A 64 -16.88 -1.84 -11.39
C TYR A 64 -16.85 -2.28 -9.92
N VAL A 65 -17.68 -1.72 -9.06
CA VAL A 65 -17.67 -2.05 -7.64
C VAL A 65 -18.38 -3.40 -7.44
N ARG A 66 -17.62 -4.40 -6.99
CA ARG A 66 -18.09 -5.76 -6.74
C ARG A 66 -17.71 -6.19 -5.32
N PHE A 67 -18.59 -7.01 -4.70
CA PHE A 67 -18.22 -7.71 -3.48
C PHE A 67 -17.31 -8.88 -3.84
N VAL A 68 -16.14 -8.92 -3.26
CA VAL A 68 -15.16 -10.00 -3.43
C VAL A 68 -15.06 -10.76 -2.11
N ARG A 69 -15.52 -12.00 -2.12
CA ARG A 69 -15.62 -12.83 -0.91
C ARG A 69 -14.27 -13.02 -0.23
N GLU A 70 -13.24 -13.28 -1.00
CA GLU A 70 -11.87 -13.52 -0.53
C GLU A 70 -11.25 -12.26 0.10
N LEU A 71 -11.74 -11.07 -0.26
CA LEU A 71 -11.35 -9.80 0.35
C LEU A 71 -12.34 -9.35 1.45
N GLY A 72 -13.50 -10.00 1.55
CA GLY A 72 -14.56 -9.69 2.50
C GLY A 72 -15.23 -8.33 2.30
N ARG A 73 -15.02 -7.67 1.14
CA ARG A 73 -15.43 -6.27 0.94
C ARG A 73 -15.78 -5.96 -0.50
N TYR A 74 -16.45 -4.82 -0.67
CA TYR A 74 -16.63 -4.22 -1.99
C TYR A 74 -15.32 -3.55 -2.44
N VAL A 75 -14.88 -3.87 -3.65
CA VAL A 75 -13.70 -3.27 -4.29
C VAL A 75 -13.99 -2.90 -5.74
N PRO A 76 -13.36 -1.87 -6.28
CA PRO A 76 -13.43 -1.58 -7.70
C PRO A 76 -12.57 -2.60 -8.47
N VAL A 77 -13.18 -3.28 -9.42
CA VAL A 77 -12.55 -4.25 -10.31
C VAL A 77 -12.68 -3.72 -11.74
N VAL A 78 -11.55 -3.29 -12.31
CA VAL A 78 -11.49 -2.82 -13.70
C VAL A 78 -11.52 -4.03 -14.62
N PRO A 79 -12.56 -4.20 -15.47
CA PRO A 79 -12.63 -5.33 -16.39
C PRO A 79 -11.45 -5.33 -17.38
N LEU A 80 -10.91 -6.49 -17.70
CA LEU A 80 -9.77 -6.60 -18.63
C LEU A 80 -10.07 -5.97 -20.00
N ARG A 81 -11.32 -6.04 -20.47
CA ARG A 81 -11.77 -5.41 -21.73
C ARG A 81 -11.66 -3.88 -21.74
N ASP A 82 -11.62 -3.23 -20.57
CA ASP A 82 -11.54 -1.77 -20.42
C ASP A 82 -10.09 -1.32 -20.18
N VAL A 83 -9.15 -2.26 -20.12
CA VAL A 83 -7.70 -2.02 -19.96
C VAL A 83 -7.06 -1.86 -21.36
N SER A 84 -6.48 -0.69 -21.64
CA SER A 84 -5.76 -0.48 -22.89
C SER A 84 -4.28 -0.86 -22.78
N VAL A 85 -3.66 -0.58 -21.63
CA VAL A 85 -2.24 -0.89 -21.38
C VAL A 85 -2.06 -1.20 -19.90
N VAL A 86 -1.28 -2.22 -19.59
CA VAL A 86 -0.70 -2.47 -18.28
C VAL A 86 0.73 -1.98 -18.25
N VAL A 87 1.09 -1.16 -17.29
CA VAL A 87 2.44 -0.60 -17.12
C VAL A 87 3.12 -1.29 -15.95
N SER A 88 4.09 -2.14 -16.26
CA SER A 88 4.91 -2.79 -15.24
C SER A 88 5.92 -1.81 -14.63
N PRO A 89 6.05 -1.74 -13.30
CA PRO A 89 7.11 -0.97 -12.65
C PRO A 89 8.51 -1.34 -13.12
N LEU A 90 8.73 -2.59 -13.51
CA LEU A 90 10.03 -3.07 -14.00
C LEU A 90 10.37 -2.49 -15.40
N ASP A 91 9.39 -2.43 -16.29
CA ASP A 91 9.59 -1.86 -17.64
C ASP A 91 9.82 -0.34 -17.59
N VAL A 92 9.25 0.31 -16.56
CA VAL A 92 9.46 1.76 -16.34
C VAL A 92 10.92 2.09 -16.06
N VAL A 93 11.67 1.20 -15.41
CA VAL A 93 13.09 1.44 -15.06
C VAL A 93 13.91 1.80 -16.30
N ARG A 94 13.75 1.05 -17.39
CA ARG A 94 14.46 1.32 -18.65
C ARG A 94 14.10 2.71 -19.18
N ARG A 95 12.81 3.01 -19.29
CA ARG A 95 12.32 4.31 -19.76
C ARG A 95 12.83 5.48 -18.93
N VAL A 96 12.82 5.33 -17.59
CA VAL A 96 13.32 6.39 -16.69
C VAL A 96 14.82 6.60 -16.85
N LYS A 97 15.61 5.52 -17.01
CA LYS A 97 17.06 5.62 -17.26
C LYS A 97 17.40 6.31 -18.59
N GLU A 98 16.52 6.25 -19.60
CA GLU A 98 16.66 6.91 -20.90
C GLU A 98 16.36 8.42 -20.85
N LEU A 99 15.61 8.91 -19.84
CA LEU A 99 15.27 10.35 -19.70
C LEU A 99 16.48 11.24 -19.31
N GLY A 100 17.63 10.64 -19.03
CA GLY A 100 18.81 11.35 -18.60
C GLY A 100 18.98 11.37 -17.07
N ARG A 101 20.14 11.88 -16.60
CA ARG A 101 20.53 11.82 -15.20
C ARG A 101 20.59 13.22 -14.59
N VAL A 102 19.44 13.90 -14.49
CA VAL A 102 19.35 15.24 -13.91
C VAL A 102 18.24 15.25 -12.85
N GLY A 103 18.43 15.98 -11.76
CA GLY A 103 17.44 16.24 -10.73
C GLY A 103 16.82 14.98 -10.15
N LEU A 104 15.48 14.95 -10.09
CA LEU A 104 14.68 13.85 -9.56
C LEU A 104 15.04 12.51 -10.21
N ILE A 105 15.20 12.47 -11.55
CA ILE A 105 15.47 11.23 -12.30
C ILE A 105 16.78 10.60 -11.85
N ASN A 106 17.86 11.40 -11.75
CA ASN A 106 19.14 10.88 -11.27
C ASN A 106 19.04 10.30 -9.87
N THR A 107 18.39 11.04 -8.97
CA THR A 107 18.21 10.62 -7.56
C THR A 107 17.36 9.35 -7.46
N ALA A 108 16.29 9.25 -8.26
CA ALA A 108 15.44 8.06 -8.30
C ALA A 108 16.20 6.83 -8.79
N VAL A 109 16.99 6.95 -9.86
CA VAL A 109 17.82 5.85 -10.38
C VAL A 109 18.88 5.44 -9.35
N GLU A 110 19.56 6.38 -8.71
CA GLU A 110 20.55 6.07 -7.66
C GLU A 110 19.90 5.32 -6.49
N LEU A 111 18.72 5.74 -6.02
CA LEU A 111 18.03 5.06 -4.94
C LEU A 111 17.60 3.65 -5.34
N LEU A 112 17.06 3.48 -6.56
CA LEU A 112 16.68 2.17 -7.06
C LEU A 112 17.90 1.24 -7.19
N ASP A 113 18.98 1.72 -7.78
CA ASP A 113 20.22 0.94 -7.96
C ASP A 113 20.82 0.54 -6.59
N LEU A 114 20.80 1.44 -5.59
CA LEU A 114 21.22 1.16 -4.22
C LEU A 114 20.41 0.00 -3.59
N ILE A 115 19.11 -0.01 -3.82
CA ILE A 115 18.21 -1.07 -3.32
C ILE A 115 18.47 -2.37 -4.08
N VAL A 116 18.42 -2.33 -5.41
CA VAL A 116 18.54 -3.53 -6.24
C VAL A 116 19.88 -4.24 -6.01
N TYR A 117 20.99 -3.51 -6.02
CA TYR A 117 22.31 -4.11 -5.80
C TYR A 117 22.55 -4.47 -4.33
N GLY A 118 22.01 -3.69 -3.39
CA GLY A 118 22.23 -3.89 -1.97
C GLY A 118 21.52 -5.10 -1.38
N CYS A 119 20.36 -5.49 -1.91
CA CYS A 119 19.62 -6.66 -1.45
C CYS A 119 19.40 -7.75 -2.51
N GLY A 120 19.86 -7.54 -3.77
CA GLY A 120 19.72 -8.52 -4.85
C GLY A 120 18.24 -8.78 -5.20
N CYS A 121 17.43 -7.71 -5.23
CA CYS A 121 15.99 -7.81 -5.42
C CYS A 121 15.55 -7.43 -6.84
N THR A 122 14.31 -7.79 -7.15
CA THR A 122 13.57 -7.29 -8.30
C THR A 122 12.75 -6.08 -7.85
N ALA A 123 13.00 -4.91 -8.44
CA ALA A 123 12.31 -3.66 -8.06
C ALA A 123 12.12 -2.73 -9.26
N GLY A 124 11.15 -1.83 -9.17
CA GLY A 124 10.84 -0.89 -10.22
C GLY A 124 10.17 0.39 -9.71
N PHE A 125 9.91 1.32 -10.64
CA PHE A 125 9.23 2.58 -10.32
C PHE A 125 7.72 2.47 -10.46
N SER A 126 7.01 3.07 -9.51
CA SER A 126 5.56 3.23 -9.52
C SER A 126 5.17 4.71 -9.52
N GLY A 127 3.96 5.03 -9.13
CA GLY A 127 3.48 6.40 -8.95
C GLY A 127 3.62 7.29 -10.18
N SER A 128 4.05 8.53 -9.97
CA SER A 128 4.13 9.53 -11.02
C SER A 128 5.21 9.25 -12.08
N LEU A 129 6.32 8.62 -11.69
CA LEU A 129 7.37 8.19 -12.61
C LEU A 129 6.85 7.13 -13.58
N ALA A 130 6.11 6.14 -13.09
CA ALA A 130 5.49 5.12 -13.93
C ALA A 130 4.41 5.68 -14.85
N GLY A 131 3.61 6.61 -14.33
CA GLY A 131 2.52 7.25 -15.07
C GLY A 131 2.96 8.32 -16.08
N GLY A 132 4.21 8.77 -16.03
CA GLY A 132 4.74 9.82 -16.92
C GLY A 132 4.23 11.23 -16.61
N TYR A 133 3.67 11.48 -15.40
CA TYR A 133 3.16 12.79 -14.99
C TYR A 133 3.91 13.38 -13.78
N PHE A 134 5.18 12.96 -13.61
CA PHE A 134 6.05 13.47 -12.55
C PHE A 134 6.47 14.92 -12.81
N ARG A 135 6.85 15.60 -11.73
CA ARG A 135 7.46 16.93 -11.70
C ARG A 135 8.76 16.86 -10.92
N GLU A 136 9.55 17.93 -10.95
CA GLU A 136 10.80 17.99 -10.18
C GLU A 136 10.60 17.84 -8.66
N ASP A 137 9.45 18.23 -8.15
CA ASP A 137 9.05 18.10 -6.74
C ASP A 137 8.30 16.81 -6.40
N SER A 138 8.21 15.87 -7.35
CA SER A 138 7.52 14.59 -7.13
C SER A 138 8.28 13.68 -6.18
N ASP A 139 7.54 12.80 -5.52
CA ASP A 139 8.08 11.74 -4.69
C ASP A 139 8.66 10.61 -5.55
N ILE A 140 9.62 9.88 -5.00
CA ILE A 140 10.20 8.68 -5.62
C ILE A 140 9.45 7.47 -5.07
N ASP A 141 8.57 6.86 -5.89
CA ASP A 141 7.83 5.65 -5.55
C ASP A 141 8.54 4.42 -6.13
N ILE A 142 9.02 3.51 -5.25
CA ILE A 142 9.67 2.25 -5.62
C ILE A 142 8.84 1.08 -5.09
N VAL A 143 8.73 0.03 -5.91
CA VAL A 143 8.08 -1.24 -5.55
C VAL A 143 9.10 -2.36 -5.68
N VAL A 144 9.21 -3.19 -4.66
CA VAL A 144 10.13 -4.33 -4.56
C VAL A 144 9.32 -5.61 -4.50
N TYR A 145 9.64 -6.59 -5.35
CA TYR A 145 8.88 -7.83 -5.53
C TYR A 145 9.60 -9.10 -5.04
N SER A 146 10.87 -9.01 -4.69
CA SER A 146 11.61 -10.16 -4.17
C SER A 146 12.59 -9.76 -3.08
N ASN A 147 13.04 -10.72 -2.26
CA ASN A 147 13.99 -10.51 -1.18
C ASN A 147 13.55 -9.40 -0.18
N THR A 148 12.26 -9.29 0.08
CA THR A 148 11.66 -8.17 0.86
C THR A 148 12.28 -8.01 2.25
N SER A 149 12.59 -9.11 2.96
CA SER A 149 13.23 -9.05 4.28
C SER A 149 14.66 -8.47 4.21
N LYS A 150 15.47 -8.94 3.24
CA LYS A 150 16.82 -8.41 3.03
C LYS A 150 16.78 -6.93 2.63
N CYS A 151 15.79 -6.53 1.82
CA CYS A 151 15.60 -5.14 1.45
C CYS A 151 15.22 -4.29 2.66
N TYR A 152 14.35 -4.78 3.54
CA TYR A 152 13.99 -4.06 4.76
C TYR A 152 15.19 -3.88 5.70
N GLU A 153 16.00 -4.92 5.89
CA GLU A 153 17.25 -4.82 6.66
C GLU A 153 18.24 -3.82 6.05
N LEU A 154 18.40 -3.83 4.70
CA LEU A 154 19.20 -2.83 3.99
C LEU A 154 18.69 -1.42 4.27
N LEU A 155 17.39 -1.17 4.14
CA LEU A 155 16.80 0.14 4.36
C LEU A 155 17.02 0.62 5.81
N ARG A 156 16.88 -0.27 6.79
CA ARG A 156 17.18 0.04 8.20
C ARG A 156 18.63 0.42 8.40
N ARG A 157 19.57 -0.31 7.78
CA ARG A 157 20.99 0.01 7.83
C ARG A 157 21.27 1.38 7.21
N LEU A 158 20.77 1.63 5.99
CA LEU A 158 20.95 2.91 5.31
C LEU A 158 20.34 4.09 6.08
N ARG A 159 19.25 3.84 6.82
CA ARG A 159 18.68 4.82 7.75
C ARG A 159 19.60 5.06 8.94
N GLY A 160 20.18 4.03 9.53
CA GLY A 160 21.14 4.13 10.63
C GLY A 160 22.44 4.84 10.23
N GLU A 161 22.89 4.65 9.00
CA GLU A 161 24.07 5.30 8.41
C GLU A 161 23.79 6.75 7.94
N GLY A 162 22.55 7.23 8.03
CA GLY A 162 22.14 8.58 7.60
C GLY A 162 22.07 8.79 6.09
N VAL A 163 22.21 7.73 5.28
CA VAL A 163 22.03 7.77 3.82
C VAL A 163 20.56 8.04 3.48
N LEU A 164 19.65 7.34 4.14
CA LEU A 164 18.23 7.62 4.13
C LEU A 164 17.87 8.45 5.37
N LYS A 165 17.25 9.60 5.17
CA LYS A 165 16.84 10.47 6.28
C LYS A 165 15.38 10.23 6.65
N PRO A 166 15.00 10.31 7.94
CA PRO A 166 13.59 10.33 8.35
C PRO A 166 12.89 11.58 7.80
N MET A 167 11.59 11.54 7.71
CA MET A 167 10.78 12.75 7.62
C MET A 167 10.91 13.51 8.95
N ASP A 168 11.08 14.83 8.89
CA ASP A 168 10.88 15.66 10.06
C ASP A 168 9.38 15.79 10.39
N ARG A 169 9.07 16.36 11.56
CA ARG A 169 7.69 16.49 12.01
C ARG A 169 6.81 17.31 11.07
N ASN A 170 7.36 18.37 10.46
CA ASN A 170 6.60 19.22 9.54
C ASN A 170 6.25 18.46 8.26
N LEU A 171 7.23 17.75 7.71
CA LEU A 171 7.03 16.93 6.51
C LEU A 171 6.06 15.76 6.77
N ALA A 172 6.20 15.09 7.92
CA ALA A 172 5.28 14.04 8.33
C ALA A 172 3.85 14.56 8.51
N TYR A 173 3.69 15.76 9.08
CA TYR A 173 2.39 16.40 9.23
C TYR A 173 1.76 16.79 7.88
N ILE A 174 2.54 17.33 6.94
CA ILE A 174 2.08 17.65 5.59
C ILE A 174 1.62 16.37 4.88
N GLU A 175 2.44 15.32 4.91
CA GLU A 175 2.10 14.01 4.32
C GLU A 175 0.83 13.42 4.97
N TYR A 176 0.71 13.54 6.29
CA TYR A 176 -0.47 13.14 7.03
C TYR A 176 -1.74 13.85 6.54
N LEU A 177 -1.69 15.17 6.36
CA LEU A 177 -2.81 15.96 5.85
C LEU A 177 -3.19 15.63 4.39
N GLU A 178 -2.20 15.25 3.56
CA GLU A 178 -2.44 14.86 2.17
C GLU A 178 -3.20 13.54 2.01
N VAL A 179 -2.99 12.60 2.95
CA VAL A 179 -3.57 11.25 2.86
C VAL A 179 -4.55 10.95 4.00
N GLY A 180 -4.63 11.83 5.00
CA GLY A 180 -5.25 11.57 6.28
C GLY A 180 -6.62 12.17 6.49
N GLU A 181 -7.25 11.64 7.50
CA GLU A 181 -8.46 12.13 8.15
C GLU A 181 -8.05 12.45 9.59
N GLY A 182 -7.92 13.73 9.90
CA GLY A 182 -7.81 14.39 11.21
C GLY A 182 -7.06 13.74 12.38
N GLY A 183 -5.98 14.36 12.83
CA GLY A 183 -5.61 14.49 14.24
C GLY A 183 -5.02 13.29 15.02
N ASP A 184 -4.34 12.31 14.40
CA ASP A 184 -3.68 11.22 15.14
C ASP A 184 -2.17 11.47 15.28
N GLU A 185 -1.75 11.93 16.46
CA GLU A 185 -0.36 12.18 16.80
C GLU A 185 0.49 10.90 16.74
N GLY A 186 -0.07 9.75 17.14
CA GLY A 186 0.62 8.47 17.07
C GLY A 186 0.97 8.06 15.63
N LEU A 187 0.12 8.40 14.66
CA LEU A 187 0.41 8.18 13.24
C LEU A 187 1.52 9.10 12.73
N ILE A 188 1.56 10.37 13.18
CA ILE A 188 2.64 11.31 12.80
C ILE A 188 3.96 10.81 13.34
N GLU A 189 4.02 10.39 14.59
CA GLU A 189 5.23 9.80 15.18
C GLU A 189 5.66 8.52 14.48
N LEU A 190 4.71 7.65 14.10
CA LEU A 190 5.00 6.46 13.32
C LEU A 190 5.61 6.83 11.96
N MET A 191 5.08 7.84 11.26
CA MET A 191 5.59 8.32 9.98
C MET A 191 7.03 8.84 10.09
N MET A 192 7.35 9.56 11.16
CA MET A 192 8.73 10.04 11.43
C MET A 192 9.72 8.89 11.63
N ARG A 193 9.29 7.78 12.25
CA ARG A 193 10.15 6.61 12.53
C ARG A 193 10.23 5.62 11.36
N ARG A 194 9.26 5.66 10.45
CA ARG A 194 9.11 4.69 9.36
C ARG A 194 10.32 4.69 8.44
N VAL A 195 10.81 3.49 8.10
CA VAL A 195 11.95 3.29 7.21
C VAL A 195 11.52 3.26 5.75
N LEU A 196 10.30 2.77 5.48
CA LEU A 196 9.73 2.66 4.14
C LEU A 196 9.42 4.01 3.49
N GLN A 197 9.40 5.09 4.27
CA GLN A 197 9.23 6.47 3.80
C GLN A 197 10.27 7.39 4.42
N GLY A 198 10.66 8.43 3.71
CA GLY A 198 11.64 9.39 4.19
C GLY A 198 12.16 10.29 3.10
N VAL A 199 13.40 10.74 3.26
CA VAL A 199 14.08 11.66 2.34
C VAL A 199 15.42 11.08 1.91
N PHE A 200 15.66 11.06 0.59
CA PHE A 200 16.93 10.69 -0.01
C PHE A 200 17.41 11.83 -0.92
N LYS A 201 18.57 12.40 -0.62
CA LYS A 201 19.17 13.53 -1.37
C LYS A 201 18.19 14.68 -1.66
N GLY A 202 17.31 15.00 -0.69
CA GLY A 202 16.35 16.10 -0.78
C GLY A 202 14.97 15.72 -1.36
N TYR A 203 14.81 14.53 -1.94
CA TYR A 203 13.53 14.04 -2.46
C TYR A 203 12.86 13.09 -1.48
N ARG A 204 11.54 13.21 -1.34
CA ARG A 204 10.74 12.23 -0.59
C ARG A 204 10.74 10.91 -1.32
N TYR A 205 10.76 9.81 -0.58
CA TYR A 205 10.60 8.48 -1.13
C TYR A 205 9.54 7.67 -0.41
N THR A 206 8.91 6.77 -1.15
CA THR A 206 8.06 5.70 -0.64
C THR A 206 8.50 4.39 -1.27
N ILE A 207 8.83 3.39 -0.44
CA ILE A 207 9.22 2.06 -0.87
C ILE A 207 8.16 1.07 -0.39
N ARG A 208 7.61 0.27 -1.30
CA ARG A 208 6.69 -0.82 -1.00
C ARG A 208 7.38 -2.14 -1.20
N LEU A 209 7.40 -2.97 -0.17
CA LEU A 209 7.93 -4.33 -0.21
C LEU A 209 6.74 -5.28 -0.38
N VAL A 210 6.46 -5.70 -1.61
CA VAL A 210 5.25 -6.46 -1.95
C VAL A 210 5.41 -7.92 -1.56
N ASN A 211 4.41 -8.46 -0.86
CA ASN A 211 4.33 -9.88 -0.51
C ASN A 211 3.04 -10.47 -1.10
N CYS A 212 3.18 -11.18 -2.21
CA CYS A 212 2.05 -11.86 -2.85
C CYS A 212 1.79 -13.28 -2.30
N GLU A 213 2.68 -13.83 -1.46
CA GLU A 213 2.48 -15.14 -0.82
C GLU A 213 1.35 -15.12 0.20
N ASP A 214 1.19 -13.98 0.91
CA ASP A 214 0.03 -13.71 1.76
C ASP A 214 -0.62 -12.39 1.33
N PRO A 215 -1.55 -12.42 0.38
CA PRO A 215 -2.21 -11.21 -0.12
C PRO A 215 -3.24 -10.63 0.87
N GLY A 216 -3.35 -11.19 2.07
CA GLY A 216 -4.30 -10.75 3.10
C GLY A 216 -5.74 -11.18 2.82
N THR A 217 -5.93 -12.23 2.02
CA THR A 217 -7.27 -12.78 1.71
C THR A 217 -7.84 -13.61 2.85
N LEU A 218 -9.16 -13.75 2.85
CA LEU A 218 -9.91 -14.65 3.73
C LEU A 218 -9.94 -16.04 3.08
N VAL A 219 -9.27 -17.02 3.70
CA VAL A 219 -9.02 -18.33 3.10
C VAL A 219 -10.05 -19.40 3.46
N SER A 220 -11.01 -19.08 4.32
CA SER A 220 -12.05 -20.02 4.79
C SER A 220 -13.39 -19.31 4.97
N ASP A 221 -14.43 -20.08 5.29
CA ASP A 221 -15.71 -19.52 5.67
C ASP A 221 -15.57 -18.61 6.91
N TYR A 222 -16.28 -17.51 6.91
CA TYR A 222 -16.24 -16.52 7.95
C TYR A 222 -17.64 -15.97 8.25
N VAL A 223 -17.82 -15.49 9.47
CA VAL A 223 -18.96 -14.67 9.88
C VAL A 223 -18.50 -13.22 10.00
N VAL A 224 -19.29 -12.30 9.50
CA VAL A 224 -19.00 -10.86 9.61
C VAL A 224 -19.78 -10.27 10.76
N ILE A 225 -19.09 -9.60 11.67
CA ILE A 225 -19.69 -8.72 12.66
C ILE A 225 -19.44 -7.30 12.16
N PRO A 226 -20.46 -6.61 11.69
CA PRO A 226 -20.27 -5.27 11.16
C PRO A 226 -20.03 -4.26 12.27
N ASP A 227 -19.20 -3.26 11.98
CA ASP A 227 -19.11 -2.03 12.75
C ASP A 227 -18.70 -2.20 14.22
N GLU A 228 -17.69 -3.05 14.47
CA GLU A 228 -17.15 -3.27 15.81
C GLU A 228 -16.07 -2.23 16.17
N THR A 229 -16.14 -1.74 17.43
CA THR A 229 -15.06 -0.95 18.02
C THR A 229 -14.12 -1.87 18.78
N LEU A 230 -12.91 -2.02 18.26
CA LEU A 230 -11.91 -2.95 18.76
C LEU A 230 -10.74 -2.21 19.39
N ILE A 231 -10.19 -2.76 20.47
CA ILE A 231 -8.88 -2.40 21.00
C ILE A 231 -7.97 -3.61 20.79
N LEU A 232 -6.94 -3.41 20.01
CA LEU A 232 -5.99 -4.46 19.58
C LEU A 232 -4.59 -4.12 20.09
N ARG A 233 -3.86 -5.11 20.59
CA ARG A 233 -2.44 -5.02 20.92
C ARG A 233 -1.63 -5.81 19.91
N VAL A 234 -0.65 -5.18 19.26
CA VAL A 234 0.27 -5.87 18.36
C VAL A 234 1.16 -6.80 19.18
N VAL A 235 1.16 -8.10 18.87
CA VAL A 235 2.00 -9.12 19.52
C VAL A 235 3.07 -9.69 18.60
N ASP A 236 2.87 -9.63 17.27
CA ASP A 236 3.84 -9.99 16.25
C ASP A 236 3.75 -9.01 15.08
N ASN A 237 4.90 -8.49 14.67
CA ASN A 237 5.06 -7.51 13.60
C ASN A 237 6.08 -7.95 12.55
N SER A 238 6.35 -9.25 12.43
CA SER A 238 7.36 -9.83 11.51
C SER A 238 7.12 -9.50 10.04
N HIS A 239 5.86 -9.21 9.66
CA HIS A 239 5.45 -8.79 8.31
C HIS A 239 4.91 -7.35 8.26
N SER A 240 5.27 -6.51 9.23
CA SER A 240 4.80 -5.12 9.36
C SER A 240 5.28 -4.18 8.25
N TYR A 241 6.35 -4.57 7.57
CA TYR A 241 7.00 -3.79 6.51
C TYR A 241 6.58 -4.20 5.10
N THR A 242 5.77 -5.25 4.96
CA THR A 242 5.31 -5.71 3.64
C THR A 242 4.05 -4.96 3.16
N THR A 243 3.69 -5.15 1.90
CA THR A 243 2.40 -4.75 1.34
C THR A 243 1.71 -6.01 0.80
N PRO A 244 0.60 -6.47 1.44
CA PRO A 244 0.02 -5.90 2.65
C PRO A 244 0.91 -6.04 3.87
N ALA A 245 0.81 -5.09 4.82
CA ALA A 245 1.36 -5.26 6.15
C ALA A 245 0.44 -6.18 6.96
N ILE A 246 1.04 -7.16 7.62
CA ILE A 246 0.32 -8.18 8.39
C ILE A 246 0.87 -8.21 9.81
N TYR A 247 -0.05 -8.23 10.76
CA TYR A 247 0.25 -8.31 12.19
C TYR A 247 -0.56 -9.42 12.82
N TRP A 248 0.00 -10.02 13.86
CA TRP A 248 -0.81 -10.73 14.82
C TRP A 248 -1.06 -9.83 16.02
N CYS A 249 -2.31 -9.75 16.43
CA CYS A 249 -2.74 -8.92 17.53
C CYS A 249 -3.52 -9.75 18.55
N GLU A 250 -3.51 -9.27 19.79
CA GLU A 250 -4.40 -9.69 20.84
C GLU A 250 -5.59 -8.74 20.90
N LEU A 251 -6.81 -9.28 20.93
CA LEU A 251 -8.03 -8.51 21.15
C LEU A 251 -8.17 -8.19 22.63
N ILE A 252 -8.05 -6.92 22.98
CA ILE A 252 -8.16 -6.44 24.37
C ILE A 252 -9.61 -6.11 24.69
N SER A 253 -10.37 -5.57 23.74
CA SER A 253 -11.78 -5.21 23.90
C SER A 253 -12.50 -5.27 22.55
N PRO A 254 -13.72 -5.80 22.50
CA PRO A 254 -14.45 -6.49 23.57
C PRO A 254 -13.84 -7.86 23.91
N THR A 255 -14.03 -8.35 25.12
CA THR A 255 -13.45 -9.63 25.59
C THR A 255 -14.41 -10.82 25.42
N THR A 256 -15.55 -10.62 24.78
CA THR A 256 -16.61 -11.60 24.67
C THR A 256 -16.65 -12.26 23.28
N TYR A 257 -16.99 -13.56 23.23
CA TYR A 257 -17.43 -14.36 22.08
C TYR A 257 -16.40 -14.66 20.98
N TYR A 258 -15.25 -13.99 20.90
CA TYR A 258 -14.32 -14.13 19.78
C TYR A 258 -12.99 -14.73 20.27
N SER A 259 -12.25 -15.31 19.34
CA SER A 259 -10.86 -15.62 19.60
C SER A 259 -10.14 -14.32 20.01
N SER A 260 -9.29 -14.37 21.04
CA SER A 260 -8.41 -13.24 21.36
C SER A 260 -7.36 -12.98 20.29
N ARG A 261 -7.14 -13.93 19.38
CA ARG A 261 -6.14 -13.84 18.31
C ARG A 261 -6.73 -13.19 17.07
N VAL A 262 -6.09 -12.11 16.61
CA VAL A 262 -6.54 -11.32 15.45
C VAL A 262 -5.41 -11.18 14.45
N LYS A 263 -5.66 -11.56 13.18
CA LYS A 263 -4.82 -11.19 12.04
C LYS A 263 -5.25 -9.80 11.56
N LEU A 264 -4.38 -8.82 11.72
CA LEU A 264 -4.60 -7.45 11.24
C LEU A 264 -3.91 -7.29 9.88
N VAL A 265 -4.64 -6.79 8.88
CA VAL A 265 -4.16 -6.63 7.50
C VAL A 265 -4.36 -5.20 7.03
N THR A 266 -3.39 -4.64 6.30
CA THR A 266 -3.53 -3.34 5.64
C THR A 266 -2.62 -3.20 4.43
N HIS A 267 -3.14 -2.61 3.35
CA HIS A 267 -2.35 -2.16 2.18
C HIS A 267 -1.94 -0.68 2.29
N ARG A 268 -2.41 0.00 3.36
CA ARG A 268 -2.10 1.42 3.59
C ARG A 268 -0.76 1.55 4.29
N ILE A 269 0.22 2.13 3.62
CA ILE A 269 1.56 2.33 4.16
C ILE A 269 1.56 3.11 5.50
N ARG A 270 0.56 3.95 5.74
CA ARG A 270 0.44 4.70 7.00
C ARG A 270 0.33 3.82 8.26
N TYR A 271 -0.06 2.57 8.10
CA TYR A 271 -0.11 1.59 9.19
C TYR A 271 0.98 0.53 9.10
N SER A 272 1.98 0.71 8.22
CA SER A 272 3.16 -0.15 8.20
C SER A 272 4.11 0.19 9.35
N GLU A 273 4.91 -0.80 9.76
CA GLU A 273 5.97 -0.66 10.77
C GLU A 273 5.45 -0.33 12.18
N LEU A 274 4.21 -0.74 12.53
CA LEU A 274 3.74 -0.73 13.91
C LEU A 274 4.61 -1.65 14.77
N GLY A 275 5.02 -1.15 15.92
CA GLY A 275 5.85 -1.91 16.88
C GLY A 275 5.03 -2.94 17.68
N VAL A 276 5.68 -3.99 18.17
CA VAL A 276 5.10 -4.88 19.19
C VAL A 276 4.75 -4.05 20.43
N GLY A 277 3.59 -4.33 21.02
CA GLY A 277 3.04 -3.59 22.15
C GLY A 277 2.18 -2.39 21.75
N THR A 278 2.20 -1.95 20.46
CA THR A 278 1.32 -0.87 20.00
C THR A 278 -0.14 -1.22 20.25
N LEU A 279 -0.87 -0.29 20.85
CA LEU A 279 -2.31 -0.38 21.01
C LEU A 279 -3.02 0.40 19.91
N LEU A 280 -4.00 -0.23 19.29
CA LEU A 280 -4.83 0.35 18.24
C LEU A 280 -6.28 0.34 18.71
N ARG A 281 -6.95 1.48 18.60
CA ARG A 281 -8.41 1.56 18.67
C ARG A 281 -8.93 1.72 17.24
N THR A 282 -9.73 0.77 16.76
CA THR A 282 -10.27 0.80 15.41
C THR A 282 -11.76 0.47 15.41
N ARG A 283 -12.50 1.09 14.48
CA ARG A 283 -13.89 0.79 14.19
C ARG A 283 -13.98 0.21 12.78
N THR A 284 -14.35 -1.08 12.69
CA THR A 284 -14.25 -1.84 11.44
C THR A 284 -15.08 -3.14 11.53
N PRO A 285 -15.46 -3.74 10.41
CA PRO A 285 -15.96 -5.11 10.42
C PRO A 285 -14.94 -6.09 11.00
N LEU A 286 -15.41 -7.02 11.83
CA LEU A 286 -14.63 -8.14 12.34
C LEU A 286 -15.04 -9.41 11.59
N TYR A 287 -14.09 -10.07 10.95
CA TYR A 287 -14.29 -11.35 10.27
C TYR A 287 -13.90 -12.48 11.23
N VAL A 288 -14.88 -13.26 11.65
CA VAL A 288 -14.68 -14.38 12.59
C VAL A 288 -14.48 -15.66 11.80
N LEU A 289 -13.30 -16.26 11.90
CA LEU A 289 -12.95 -17.56 11.36
C LEU A 289 -12.88 -18.59 12.50
N SER A 290 -12.71 -19.86 12.17
CA SER A 290 -12.72 -20.94 13.15
C SER A 290 -11.62 -20.83 14.24
N ASN A 291 -10.43 -20.31 13.89
CA ASN A 291 -9.26 -20.32 14.78
C ASN A 291 -8.74 -18.93 15.17
N TYR A 292 -9.12 -17.90 14.43
CA TYR A 292 -8.70 -16.52 14.65
C TYR A 292 -9.68 -15.57 13.98
N ASN A 293 -9.58 -14.30 14.32
CA ASN A 293 -10.34 -13.23 13.67
C ASN A 293 -9.46 -12.49 12.67
N VAL A 294 -10.08 -11.83 11.69
CA VAL A 294 -9.39 -10.95 10.75
C VAL A 294 -9.97 -9.55 10.84
N VAL A 295 -9.08 -8.57 10.85
CA VAL A 295 -9.38 -7.14 10.77
C VAL A 295 -8.62 -6.54 9.60
N ASN A 296 -9.33 -5.79 8.75
CA ASN A 296 -8.75 -5.08 7.63
C ASN A 296 -8.85 -3.57 7.86
N LEU A 297 -7.71 -2.91 8.11
CA LEU A 297 -7.67 -1.46 8.34
C LEU A 297 -7.96 -0.62 7.08
N ASP A 298 -7.97 -1.23 5.90
CA ASP A 298 -8.27 -0.49 4.67
C ASP A 298 -9.72 -0.04 4.58
N ILE A 299 -10.61 -0.70 5.33
CA ILE A 299 -12.05 -0.41 5.41
C ILE A 299 -12.49 0.09 6.78
N ALA A 300 -11.55 0.35 7.67
CA ALA A 300 -11.86 0.91 8.98
C ALA A 300 -12.33 2.36 8.84
N ASP A 301 -13.45 2.69 9.52
CA ASP A 301 -13.96 4.05 9.59
C ASP A 301 -13.08 4.94 10.45
N LEU A 302 -12.47 4.35 11.48
CA LEU A 302 -11.61 5.02 12.43
C LEU A 302 -10.48 4.09 12.85
N THR A 303 -9.26 4.61 12.92
CA THR A 303 -8.12 3.90 13.52
C THR A 303 -7.19 4.91 14.17
N HIS A 304 -6.94 4.71 15.47
CA HIS A 304 -6.02 5.52 16.27
C HIS A 304 -4.97 4.64 16.93
N ILE A 305 -3.75 5.14 17.02
CA ILE A 305 -2.70 4.61 17.89
C ILE A 305 -2.90 5.23 19.28
N ILE A 306 -3.06 4.40 20.34
CA ILE A 306 -3.31 4.84 21.71
C ILE A 306 -2.24 4.34 22.68
#